data_c4916f322e9f3f8880856dd5fa2f62bd
#
_entry.id   c4916f322e9f3f8880856dd5fa2f62bd
#
_cell.length_a   1.000
_cell.length_b   1.000
_cell.length_c   1.000
_cell.angle_alpha   90.00
_cell.angle_beta   90.00
_cell.angle_gamma   90.00
#
_symmetry.space_group_name_H-M   'P 1'
#
loop_
_entity.id
_entity.type
_entity.pdbx_description
1 polymer ?
#
loop_
_entity_poly.entity_id
_entity_poly.type
_entity_poly.pdbx_seq_one_letter_code
_entity_poly.pdbx_strand_id
1 'polypeptide(L)'
;MTIQPQLHHVALTVSDLETSVDWYTDLFGFAELVRDEHTEGGGHAVVIGKPDWSMFVVLNHHPTNQGETFDPTRTGLDHVGFTVSDRTELLEWEHRLADKGVKHSPITDHDWGSSLNFRDPDDMQLQLVAFGQN
;
A
#
# COMPACT_ATOMS: atom_id res chain seq x y z
N MET A 1 -3.17 9.98 33.29
CA MET A 1 -2.83 9.07 32.19
C MET A 1 -3.69 9.39 30.98
N THR A 2 -3.08 9.55 29.83
CA THR A 2 -3.78 9.79 28.58
C THR A 2 -4.05 8.47 27.87
N ILE A 3 -5.27 8.26 27.44
CA ILE A 3 -5.65 7.06 26.68
C ILE A 3 -5.63 7.45 25.20
N GLN A 4 -4.71 6.88 24.42
CA GLN A 4 -4.59 7.16 22.99
C GLN A 4 -4.47 5.84 22.24
N PRO A 5 -5.31 5.66 21.21
CA PRO A 5 -5.14 4.47 20.36
C PRO A 5 -3.94 4.65 19.45
N GLN A 6 -3.43 3.54 18.96
CA GLN A 6 -2.41 3.52 17.92
C GLN A 6 -3.02 2.97 16.65
N LEU A 7 -2.48 3.40 15.50
CA LEU A 7 -2.90 2.84 14.24
C LEU A 7 -2.49 1.37 14.18
N HIS A 8 -3.47 0.48 13.98
CA HIS A 8 -3.23 -0.96 13.90
C HIS A 8 -2.97 -1.39 12.47
N HIS A 9 -3.84 -1.01 11.55
CA HIS A 9 -3.69 -1.35 10.14
C HIS A 9 -4.55 -0.45 9.27
N VAL A 10 -4.31 -0.53 7.97
CA VAL A 10 -5.14 0.08 6.93
C VAL A 10 -5.70 -1.07 6.09
N ALA A 11 -6.98 -0.98 5.76
CA ALA A 11 -7.65 -1.92 4.87
C ALA A 11 -8.04 -1.20 3.59
N LEU A 12 -7.66 -1.77 2.45
CA LEU A 12 -7.93 -1.22 1.14
C LEU A 12 -8.97 -2.08 0.44
N THR A 13 -9.96 -1.44 -0.17
CA THR A 13 -10.89 -2.13 -1.05
C THR A 13 -10.27 -2.21 -2.44
N VAL A 14 -10.22 -3.43 -3.00
CA VAL A 14 -9.64 -3.67 -4.32
C VAL A 14 -10.70 -4.26 -5.24
N SER A 15 -10.52 -4.04 -6.55
CA SER A 15 -11.50 -4.51 -7.55
C SER A 15 -11.33 -5.99 -7.88
N ASP A 16 -10.10 -6.52 -7.78
CA ASP A 16 -9.78 -7.92 -8.04
C ASP A 16 -8.78 -8.37 -6.99
N LEU A 17 -9.25 -9.22 -6.06
CA LEU A 17 -8.46 -9.60 -4.89
C LEU A 17 -7.16 -10.33 -5.27
N GLU A 18 -7.25 -11.32 -6.15
CA GLU A 18 -6.07 -12.12 -6.51
C GLU A 18 -5.04 -11.30 -7.28
N THR A 19 -5.48 -10.44 -8.19
CA THR A 19 -4.59 -9.54 -8.91
C THR A 19 -3.85 -8.62 -7.94
N SER A 20 -4.56 -8.06 -6.96
CA SER A 20 -3.94 -7.17 -5.98
C SER A 20 -3.02 -7.90 -5.02
N VAL A 21 -3.42 -9.08 -4.53
CA VAL A 21 -2.56 -9.89 -3.66
C VAL A 21 -1.24 -10.19 -4.38
N ASP A 22 -1.30 -10.66 -5.62
CA ASP A 22 -0.11 -10.99 -6.40
C ASP A 22 0.77 -9.74 -6.62
N TRP A 23 0.14 -8.62 -6.95
CA TRP A 23 0.86 -7.39 -7.21
C TRP A 23 1.62 -6.89 -5.96
N TYR A 24 0.92 -6.83 -4.81
CA TYR A 24 1.52 -6.34 -3.57
C TYR A 24 2.61 -7.30 -3.05
N THR A 25 2.35 -8.59 -3.08
CA THR A 25 3.34 -9.56 -2.57
C THR A 25 4.57 -9.60 -3.47
N ASP A 26 4.40 -9.51 -4.79
CA ASP A 26 5.52 -9.49 -5.72
C ASP A 26 6.35 -8.21 -5.61
N LEU A 27 5.68 -7.05 -5.59
CA LEU A 27 6.38 -5.77 -5.57
C LEU A 27 7.11 -5.53 -4.26
N PHE A 28 6.43 -5.74 -3.13
CA PHE A 28 6.97 -5.42 -1.81
C PHE A 28 7.72 -6.58 -1.16
N GLY A 29 7.58 -7.79 -1.68
CA GLY A 29 8.10 -8.97 -1.00
C GLY A 29 7.31 -9.36 0.23
N PHE A 30 6.06 -8.93 0.33
CA PHE A 30 5.18 -9.29 1.43
C PHE A 30 4.74 -10.74 1.33
N ALA A 31 4.41 -11.32 2.48
CA ALA A 31 3.81 -12.65 2.55
C ALA A 31 2.29 -12.50 2.70
N GLU A 32 1.55 -13.48 2.20
CA GLU A 32 0.14 -13.61 2.53
C GLU A 32 0.08 -14.23 3.93
N LEU A 33 -0.50 -13.49 4.89
CA LEU A 33 -0.51 -13.91 6.29
C LEU A 33 -1.78 -14.65 6.68
N VAL A 34 -2.94 -14.12 6.27
CA VAL A 34 -4.25 -14.69 6.58
C VAL A 34 -5.19 -14.41 5.43
N ARG A 35 -6.09 -15.34 5.18
CA ARG A 35 -7.14 -15.18 4.18
C ARG A 35 -8.48 -15.53 4.83
N ASP A 36 -9.38 -14.54 4.87
CA ASP A 36 -10.68 -14.68 5.52
C ASP A 36 -11.83 -14.38 4.56
N GLU A 37 -12.93 -15.07 4.79
CA GLU A 37 -14.18 -14.76 4.11
C GLU A 37 -15.07 -13.97 5.08
N HIS A 38 -15.57 -12.81 4.63
CA HIS A 38 -16.57 -12.09 5.39
C HIS A 38 -17.90 -12.81 5.24
N THR A 39 -18.46 -13.22 6.35
CA THR A 39 -19.75 -13.92 6.33
C THR A 39 -20.90 -12.97 5.99
N GLU A 40 -20.75 -11.69 6.31
CA GLU A 40 -21.73 -10.67 6.04
C GLU A 40 -21.43 -10.01 4.70
N GLY A 41 -22.37 -10.04 3.76
CA GLY A 41 -22.21 -9.46 2.45
C GLY A 41 -21.37 -10.26 1.46
N GLY A 42 -20.81 -11.41 1.87
CA GLY A 42 -20.08 -12.31 0.96
C GLY A 42 -18.71 -11.83 0.51
N GLY A 43 -18.13 -10.85 1.20
CA GLY A 43 -16.82 -10.32 0.84
C GLY A 43 -15.67 -11.20 1.33
N HIS A 44 -14.47 -10.91 0.82
CA HIS A 44 -13.25 -11.61 1.16
C HIS A 44 -12.16 -10.64 1.57
N ALA A 45 -11.27 -11.06 2.46
CA ALA A 45 -10.13 -10.27 2.90
C ALA A 45 -8.86 -11.11 2.89
N VAL A 46 -7.75 -10.48 2.53
CA VAL A 46 -6.42 -11.08 2.62
C VAL A 46 -5.52 -10.12 3.37
N VAL A 47 -4.84 -10.60 4.39
CA VAL A 47 -3.83 -9.84 5.11
C VAL A 47 -2.48 -10.14 4.49
N ILE A 48 -1.76 -9.12 4.10
CA ILE A 48 -0.43 -9.22 3.51
C ILE A 48 0.54 -8.34 4.29
N GLY A 49 1.78 -8.76 4.42
CA GLY A 49 2.76 -7.96 5.13
C GLY A 49 4.01 -8.74 5.46
N LYS A 50 4.69 -8.30 6.51
CA LYS A 50 5.91 -8.98 6.98
C LYS A 50 5.52 -10.21 7.79
N PRO A 51 6.27 -11.33 7.62
CA PRO A 51 5.93 -12.58 8.32
C PRO A 51 5.85 -12.46 9.84
N ASP A 52 6.55 -11.50 10.44
CA ASP A 52 6.52 -11.28 11.89
C ASP A 52 5.38 -10.36 12.34
N TRP A 53 4.51 -9.94 11.41
CA TRP A 53 3.38 -9.03 11.67
C TRP A 53 3.80 -7.62 12.14
N SER A 54 5.06 -7.25 11.94
CA SER A 54 5.54 -5.91 12.32
C SER A 54 4.92 -4.81 11.45
N MET A 55 4.49 -5.16 10.23
CA MET A 55 3.76 -4.27 9.36
C MET A 55 2.90 -5.12 8.42
N PHE A 56 1.63 -4.74 8.28
CA PHE A 56 0.72 -5.44 7.39
C PHE A 56 -0.39 -4.49 6.92
N VAL A 57 -0.97 -4.82 5.78
CA VAL A 57 -2.18 -4.18 5.27
C VAL A 57 -3.21 -5.25 4.93
N VAL A 58 -4.47 -4.84 4.89
CA VAL A 58 -5.56 -5.76 4.56
C VAL A 58 -6.12 -5.37 3.20
N LEU A 59 -6.28 -6.35 2.33
CA LEU A 59 -6.94 -6.16 1.04
C LEU A 59 -8.32 -6.78 1.14
N ASN A 60 -9.35 -5.97 0.82
CA ASN A 60 -10.75 -6.41 0.87
C ASN A 60 -11.37 -6.33 -0.50
N HIS A 61 -12.21 -7.31 -0.80
CA HIS A 61 -13.06 -7.27 -1.97
C HIS A 61 -14.51 -7.48 -1.56
N HIS A 62 -15.38 -6.63 -2.05
CA HIS A 62 -16.82 -6.69 -1.78
C HIS A 62 -17.56 -7.08 -3.06
N PRO A 63 -18.54 -7.99 -2.99
CA PRO A 63 -19.27 -8.42 -4.20
C PRO A 63 -19.95 -7.29 -4.95
N THR A 64 -20.30 -6.20 -4.25
CA THR A 64 -20.95 -5.04 -4.85
C THR A 64 -19.96 -4.03 -5.44
N ASN A 65 -18.66 -4.29 -5.36
CA ASN A 65 -17.65 -3.40 -5.97
C ASN A 65 -17.83 -3.39 -7.48
N GLN A 66 -17.83 -2.20 -8.07
CA GLN A 66 -18.11 -2.03 -9.50
C GLN A 66 -16.85 -1.84 -10.32
N GLY A 67 -15.68 -2.08 -9.75
CA GLY A 67 -14.42 -1.98 -10.47
C GLY A 67 -13.97 -0.55 -10.74
N GLU A 68 -14.48 0.41 -10.00
CA GLU A 68 -14.06 1.81 -10.15
C GLU A 68 -12.61 2.00 -9.73
N THR A 69 -11.95 2.97 -10.35
CA THR A 69 -10.58 3.32 -10.00
C THR A 69 -10.58 4.28 -8.80
N PHE A 70 -9.50 4.23 -8.03
CA PHE A 70 -9.30 5.12 -6.89
C PHE A 70 -9.18 6.58 -7.36
N ASP A 71 -9.75 7.49 -6.55
CA ASP A 71 -9.67 8.93 -6.79
C ASP A 71 -9.29 9.61 -5.47
N PRO A 72 -8.06 10.15 -5.37
CA PRO A 72 -7.60 10.77 -4.13
C PRO A 72 -8.31 12.08 -3.79
N THR A 73 -9.06 12.65 -4.72
CA THR A 73 -9.79 13.90 -4.46
C THR A 73 -11.11 13.68 -3.72
N ARG A 74 -11.54 12.42 -3.58
CA ARG A 74 -12.75 12.09 -2.84
C ARG A 74 -12.47 12.01 -1.35
N THR A 75 -13.46 12.40 -0.55
CA THR A 75 -13.33 12.36 0.90
C THR A 75 -13.05 10.93 1.37
N GLY A 76 -12.00 10.78 2.18
CA GLY A 76 -11.56 9.51 2.70
C GLY A 76 -10.05 9.40 2.59
N LEU A 77 -9.58 8.30 2.04
CA LEU A 77 -8.14 8.05 1.91
C LEU A 77 -7.57 8.85 0.74
N ASP A 78 -6.43 9.50 0.95
CA ASP A 78 -5.67 10.16 -0.11
C ASP A 78 -4.57 9.24 -0.63
N HIS A 79 -3.78 8.67 0.28
CA HIS A 79 -2.71 7.75 -0.08
C HIS A 79 -2.29 6.94 1.15
N VAL A 80 -1.52 5.89 0.91
CA VAL A 80 -0.87 5.11 1.97
C VAL A 80 0.63 5.24 1.79
N GLY A 81 1.33 5.63 2.87
CA GLY A 81 2.77 5.80 2.85
C GLY A 81 3.48 4.65 3.56
N PHE A 82 4.56 4.16 2.93
CA PHE A 82 5.46 3.19 3.52
C PHE A 82 6.81 3.84 3.71
N THR A 83 7.51 3.52 4.79
CA THR A 83 8.83 4.07 5.04
C THR A 83 9.92 3.14 4.50
N VAL A 84 10.96 3.74 3.95
CA VAL A 84 12.21 3.04 3.62
C VAL A 84 13.34 3.67 4.45
N SER A 85 14.48 2.99 4.52
CA SER A 85 15.54 3.37 5.46
C SER A 85 16.21 4.69 5.13
N ASP A 86 16.47 4.94 3.84
CA ASP A 86 17.18 6.14 3.40
C ASP A 86 16.94 6.42 1.92
N ARG A 87 17.53 7.51 1.43
CA ARG A 87 17.38 7.91 0.04
C ARG A 87 18.02 6.91 -0.94
N THR A 88 19.04 6.21 -0.53
CA THR A 88 19.66 5.17 -1.36
C THR A 88 18.69 4.03 -1.62
N GLU A 89 17.98 3.59 -0.59
CA GLU A 89 16.94 2.57 -0.74
C GLU A 89 15.80 3.08 -1.62
N LEU A 90 15.46 4.36 -1.50
CA LEU A 90 14.42 4.96 -2.34
C LEU A 90 14.82 4.94 -3.83
N LEU A 91 16.11 5.17 -4.15
CA LEU A 91 16.60 5.03 -5.52
C LEU A 91 16.48 3.60 -6.03
N GLU A 92 16.75 2.61 -5.18
CA GLU A 92 16.57 1.20 -5.55
C GLU A 92 15.11 0.91 -5.85
N TRP A 93 14.19 1.48 -5.07
CA TRP A 93 12.76 1.34 -5.32
C TRP A 93 12.34 2.00 -6.63
N GLU A 94 12.90 3.17 -6.95
CA GLU A 94 12.61 3.82 -8.23
C GLU A 94 12.97 2.92 -9.40
N HIS A 95 14.15 2.27 -9.35
CA HIS A 95 14.57 1.31 -10.37
C HIS A 95 13.64 0.09 -10.42
N ARG A 96 13.26 -0.43 -9.26
CA ARG A 96 12.38 -1.59 -9.18
C ARG A 96 11.01 -1.30 -9.78
N LEU A 97 10.45 -0.14 -9.48
CA LEU A 97 9.16 0.27 -10.04
C LEU A 97 9.24 0.41 -11.56
N ALA A 98 10.30 1.00 -12.07
CA ALA A 98 10.51 1.13 -13.50
C ALA A 98 10.66 -0.23 -14.18
N ASP A 99 11.45 -1.13 -13.59
CA ASP A 99 11.67 -2.47 -14.12
C ASP A 99 10.38 -3.29 -14.19
N LYS A 100 9.48 -3.09 -13.22
CA LYS A 100 8.20 -3.79 -13.17
C LYS A 100 7.09 -3.08 -13.95
N GLY A 101 7.40 -1.97 -14.59
CA GLY A 101 6.43 -1.21 -15.38
C GLY A 101 5.35 -0.54 -14.53
N VAL A 102 5.63 -0.26 -13.27
CA VAL A 102 4.69 0.39 -12.37
C VAL A 102 4.73 1.90 -12.60
N LYS A 103 3.57 2.52 -12.75
CA LYS A 103 3.46 3.97 -12.90
C LYS A 103 3.92 4.65 -11.62
N HIS A 104 4.91 5.54 -11.74
CA HIS A 104 5.47 6.22 -10.57
C HIS A 104 5.93 7.63 -10.91
N SER A 105 6.08 8.47 -9.88
CA SER A 105 6.68 9.79 -9.99
C SER A 105 8.20 9.68 -9.91
N PRO A 106 8.93 10.76 -10.26
CA PRO A 106 10.33 10.87 -9.85
C PRO A 106 10.41 11.04 -8.32
N ILE A 107 11.61 10.86 -7.78
CA ILE A 107 11.87 11.16 -6.37
C ILE A 107 11.79 12.67 -6.18
N THR A 108 11.11 13.10 -5.12
CA THR A 108 11.04 14.49 -4.70
C THR A 108 11.78 14.65 -3.38
N ASP A 109 12.68 15.61 -3.34
CA ASP A 109 13.42 15.93 -2.11
C ASP A 109 12.72 17.08 -1.37
N HIS A 110 12.63 16.92 -0.07
CA HIS A 110 12.00 17.88 0.84
C HIS A 110 12.94 18.18 1.99
N ASP A 111 12.63 19.20 2.79
CA ASP A 111 13.43 19.52 3.97
C ASP A 111 13.46 18.38 4.99
N TRP A 112 12.38 17.60 5.05
CA TRP A 112 12.22 16.51 6.02
C TRP A 112 12.70 15.14 5.49
N GLY A 113 13.02 15.04 4.21
CA GLY A 113 13.42 13.77 3.60
C GLY A 113 13.04 13.71 2.13
N SER A 114 12.83 12.51 1.63
CA SER A 114 12.51 12.29 0.21
C SER A 114 11.31 11.36 0.06
N SER A 115 10.59 11.51 -1.04
CA SER A 115 9.41 10.70 -1.30
C SER A 115 9.29 10.34 -2.78
N LEU A 116 8.49 9.32 -3.04
CA LEU A 116 8.21 8.78 -4.36
C LEU A 116 6.79 8.23 -4.34
N ASN A 117 5.99 8.61 -5.33
CA ASN A 117 4.59 8.16 -5.43
C ASN A 117 4.43 7.15 -6.56
N PHE A 118 3.52 6.20 -6.38
CA PHE A 118 3.22 5.20 -7.40
C PHE A 118 1.79 4.71 -7.23
N ARG A 119 1.32 3.90 -8.17
CA ARG A 119 -0.08 3.48 -8.23
C ARG A 119 -0.20 1.96 -8.25
N ASP A 120 -1.19 1.44 -7.53
CA ASP A 120 -1.50 0.02 -7.53
C ASP A 120 -2.43 -0.33 -8.70
N PRO A 121 -2.86 -1.60 -8.86
CA PRO A 121 -3.74 -1.98 -9.98
C PRO A 121 -5.07 -1.24 -10.05
N ASP A 122 -5.57 -0.74 -8.94
CA ASP A 122 -6.81 0.04 -8.89
C ASP A 122 -6.56 1.55 -8.92
N ASP A 123 -5.34 1.94 -9.27
CA ASP A 123 -4.89 3.34 -9.29
C ASP A 123 -4.84 3.96 -7.89
N MET A 124 -4.81 3.13 -6.85
CA MET A 124 -4.64 3.60 -5.47
C MET A 124 -3.29 4.29 -5.33
N GLN A 125 -3.29 5.48 -4.73
CA GLN A 125 -2.07 6.25 -4.53
C GLN A 125 -1.27 5.69 -3.37
N LEU A 126 -0.02 5.30 -3.65
CA LEU A 126 0.93 4.79 -2.67
C LEU A 126 2.16 5.68 -2.66
N GLN A 127 2.83 5.71 -1.52
CA GLN A 127 4.02 6.55 -1.37
C GLN A 127 5.10 5.79 -0.61
N LEU A 128 6.34 5.99 -1.03
CA LEU A 128 7.53 5.57 -0.27
C LEU A 128 8.20 6.81 0.27
N VAL A 129 8.59 6.76 1.53
CA VAL A 129 9.13 7.91 2.26
C VAL A 129 10.45 7.51 2.91
N ALA A 130 11.48 8.29 2.64
CA ALA A 130 12.76 8.21 3.35
C ALA A 130 12.88 9.46 4.21
N PHE A 131 12.69 9.30 5.51
CA PHE A 131 12.81 10.41 6.46
C PHE A 131 14.27 10.72 6.72
N GLY A 132 14.56 11.98 7.04
CA GLY A 132 15.86 12.41 7.51
C GLY A 132 16.66 13.20 6.50
N GLN A 133 17.93 13.40 6.81
CA GLN A 133 18.82 14.21 6.01
C GLN A 133 19.29 13.47 4.76
N ASN A 134 19.39 14.21 3.71
CA ASN A 134 19.89 13.70 2.43
C ASN A 134 21.34 14.15 2.22
#